data_6a8435df3df8abc324ffa73a7962491d
#
_entry.id   6a8435df3df8abc324ffa73a7962491d
#
_cell.length_a   1.000
_cell.length_b   1.000
_cell.length_c   1.000
_cell.angle_alpha   90.00
_cell.angle_beta   90.00
_cell.angle_gamma   90.00
#
_symmetry.space_group_name_H-M   'P 1'
#
loop_
_entity.id
_entity.type
_entity.pdbx_description
1 polymer ?
#
loop_
_entity_poly.entity_id
_entity_poly.type
_entity_poly.pdbx_seq_one_letter_code
_entity_poly.pdbx_strand_id
1 'polypeptide(L)'
;SYIQMIAEFNSYMSNIDIDFFKELCLKHGELRHYKKNEFILHEGDACSFFGFILSGVVKYSCTNRTENKPYNVGFSFPNEFIADYPTCLYGMKSELNIQAIIPCEIYICSSTFLQQKFKENNENQRIARIAAEQMFFQSYSRYLDLFRFTPEERYLQLLKKMPCNLSNGITKRNSILP
;
A
#
# COMPACT_ATOMS: atom_id res chain seq x y z
N SER A 1 -8.91 -19.56 2.04
CA SER A 1 -8.21 -19.26 3.30
C SER A 1 -8.08 -17.75 3.47
N TYR A 2 -7.85 -17.27 4.69
CA TYR A 2 -7.67 -15.84 5.00
C TYR A 2 -6.54 -15.19 4.17
N ILE A 3 -5.47 -15.93 3.92
CA ILE A 3 -4.32 -15.49 3.10
C ILE A 3 -4.71 -15.29 1.64
N GLN A 4 -5.54 -16.14 1.07
CA GLN A 4 -6.04 -15.99 -0.30
C GLN A 4 -6.94 -14.75 -0.47
N MET A 5 -7.79 -14.43 0.52
CA MET A 5 -8.68 -13.26 0.46
C MET A 5 -7.92 -11.93 0.53
N ILE A 6 -6.80 -11.86 1.27
CA ILE A 6 -5.95 -10.67 1.34
C ILE A 6 -5.25 -10.43 -0.01
N ALA A 7 -4.74 -11.48 -0.65
CA ALA A 7 -4.10 -11.41 -1.97
C ALA A 7 -5.04 -10.89 -3.08
N GLU A 8 -6.35 -11.02 -2.93
CA GLU A 8 -7.32 -10.53 -3.91
C GLU A 8 -7.43 -9.01 -3.95
N PHE A 9 -7.28 -8.31 -2.82
CA PHE A 9 -7.36 -6.84 -2.81
C PHE A 9 -6.13 -6.20 -3.45
N ASN A 10 -4.93 -6.61 -3.06
CA ASN A 10 -3.67 -6.14 -3.63
C ASN A 10 -3.06 -7.25 -4.52
N SER A 11 -3.53 -7.33 -5.75
CA SER A 11 -3.21 -8.42 -6.68
C SER A 11 -1.71 -8.52 -7.02
N TYR A 12 -0.95 -7.43 -6.90
CA TYR A 12 0.49 -7.43 -7.14
C TYR A 12 1.25 -8.35 -6.17
N MET A 13 0.71 -8.55 -4.96
CA MET A 13 1.34 -9.40 -3.94
C MET A 13 1.52 -10.86 -4.36
N SER A 14 0.67 -11.36 -5.27
CA SER A 14 0.69 -12.76 -5.70
C SER A 14 1.88 -13.13 -6.58
N ASN A 15 2.52 -12.16 -7.21
CA ASN A 15 3.51 -12.38 -8.26
C ASN A 15 4.87 -11.72 -7.99
N ILE A 16 5.06 -11.13 -6.82
CA ILE A 16 6.34 -10.55 -6.40
C ILE A 16 7.09 -11.52 -5.50
N ASP A 17 8.41 -11.34 -5.39
CA ASP A 17 9.23 -12.04 -4.40
C ASP A 17 9.02 -11.41 -3.02
N ILE A 18 7.98 -11.86 -2.32
CA ILE A 18 7.60 -11.35 -1.00
C ILE A 18 8.74 -11.55 0.00
N ASP A 19 9.39 -12.70 -0.03
CA ASP A 19 10.43 -13.04 0.94
C ASP A 19 11.63 -12.10 0.84
N PHE A 20 12.02 -11.70 -0.37
CA PHE A 20 13.08 -10.72 -0.57
C PHE A 20 12.79 -9.40 0.18
N PHE A 21 11.63 -8.82 -0.03
CA PHE A 21 11.24 -7.55 0.60
C PHE A 21 11.01 -7.69 2.11
N LYS A 22 10.36 -8.78 2.53
CA LYS A 22 10.09 -9.07 3.93
C LYS A 22 11.38 -9.23 4.73
N GLU A 23 12.33 -10.00 4.22
CA GLU A 23 13.63 -10.20 4.89
C GLU A 23 14.41 -8.89 5.02
N LEU A 24 14.35 -8.01 4.02
CA LEU A 24 14.98 -6.69 4.14
C LEU A 24 14.35 -5.89 5.29
N CYS A 25 13.03 -5.87 5.39
CA CYS A 25 12.32 -5.16 6.46
C CYS A 25 12.63 -5.76 7.83
N LEU A 26 12.61 -7.08 7.98
CA LEU A 26 12.87 -7.75 9.26
C LEU A 26 14.32 -7.62 9.71
N LYS A 27 15.27 -7.66 8.77
CA LYS A 27 16.71 -7.63 9.06
C LYS A 27 17.25 -6.21 9.29
N HIS A 28 16.75 -5.25 8.54
CA HIS A 28 17.31 -3.89 8.45
C HIS A 28 16.31 -2.79 8.79
N GLY A 29 15.06 -3.15 9.01
CA GLY A 29 14.01 -2.22 9.41
C GLY A 29 13.93 -2.06 10.92
N GLU A 30 13.20 -1.04 11.33
CA GLU A 30 12.83 -0.75 12.72
C GLU A 30 11.35 -1.02 12.92
N LEU A 31 11.01 -1.80 13.95
CA LEU A 31 9.60 -2.02 14.31
C LEU A 31 9.05 -0.76 14.97
N ARG A 32 7.99 -0.21 14.39
CA ARG A 32 7.27 0.95 14.91
C ARG A 32 5.82 0.61 15.22
N HIS A 33 5.30 1.27 16.26
CA HIS A 33 3.92 1.14 16.70
C HIS A 33 3.17 2.43 16.38
N TYR A 34 2.03 2.29 15.73
CA TYR A 34 1.15 3.41 15.37
C TYR A 34 -0.20 3.24 16.03
N LYS A 35 -0.71 4.32 16.59
CA LYS A 35 -2.06 4.36 17.17
C LYS A 35 -3.10 4.45 16.06
N LYS A 36 -4.35 4.13 16.39
CA LYS A 36 -5.48 4.38 15.50
C LYS A 36 -5.50 5.84 15.05
N ASN A 37 -5.70 6.07 13.76
CA ASN A 37 -5.73 7.36 13.07
C ASN A 37 -4.38 8.11 13.00
N GLU A 38 -3.29 7.52 13.48
CA GLU A 38 -1.96 8.10 13.35
C GLU A 38 -1.47 8.04 11.91
N PHE A 39 -0.85 9.14 11.45
CA PHE A 39 -0.25 9.20 10.13
C PHE A 39 1.15 8.59 10.14
N ILE A 40 1.41 7.74 9.16
CA ILE A 40 2.73 7.17 8.90
C ILE A 40 3.48 8.07 7.92
N LEU A 41 2.75 8.67 6.98
CA LEU A 41 3.26 9.60 5.98
C LEU A 41 2.18 10.61 5.64
N HIS A 42 2.55 11.89 5.55
CA HIS A 42 1.67 12.94 5.02
C HIS A 42 1.98 13.23 3.55
N GLU A 43 0.95 13.49 2.77
CA GLU A 43 1.06 14.03 1.43
C GLU A 43 1.94 15.29 1.44
N GLY A 44 2.92 15.37 0.55
CA GLY A 44 3.89 16.48 0.48
C GLY A 44 5.17 16.29 1.30
N ASP A 45 5.21 15.37 2.25
CA ASP A 45 6.42 15.03 2.98
C ASP A 45 7.39 14.20 2.11
N ALA A 46 8.68 14.27 2.43
CA ALA A 46 9.66 13.42 1.76
C ALA A 46 9.38 11.96 2.08
N CYS A 47 9.21 11.15 1.04
CA CYS A 47 9.03 9.71 1.17
C CYS A 47 10.39 9.02 1.07
N SER A 48 10.86 8.44 2.17
CA SER A 48 12.20 7.84 2.27
C SER A 48 12.17 6.43 2.87
N PHE A 49 11.02 5.80 2.89
CA PHE A 49 10.84 4.47 3.47
C PHE A 49 9.94 3.57 2.64
N PHE A 50 10.10 2.29 2.85
CA PHE A 50 9.09 1.27 2.61
C PHE A 50 8.91 0.49 3.91
N GLY A 51 7.79 -0.20 4.07
CA GLY A 51 7.50 -0.93 5.29
C GLY A 51 6.78 -2.25 5.03
N PHE A 52 6.76 -3.08 6.07
CA PHE A 52 6.05 -4.35 6.11
C PHE A 52 5.11 -4.37 7.31
N ILE A 53 3.83 -4.64 7.08
CA ILE A 53 2.81 -4.67 8.12
C ILE A 53 2.85 -6.02 8.85
N LEU A 54 3.21 -5.99 10.12
CA LEU A 54 3.13 -7.16 11.00
C LEU A 54 1.70 -7.35 11.50
N SER A 55 1.07 -6.26 11.94
CA SER A 55 -0.33 -6.24 12.38
C SER A 55 -0.98 -4.89 12.10
N GLY A 56 -2.29 -4.87 11.97
CA GLY A 56 -3.06 -3.66 11.72
C GLY A 56 -3.43 -3.47 10.24
N VAL A 57 -4.04 -2.34 9.94
CA VAL A 57 -4.49 -1.97 8.59
C VAL A 57 -4.21 -0.49 8.36
N VAL A 58 -3.69 -0.17 7.20
CA VAL A 58 -3.46 1.21 6.75
C VAL A 58 -4.33 1.57 5.55
N LYS A 59 -4.66 2.83 5.43
CA LYS A 59 -5.30 3.42 4.23
C LYS A 59 -4.37 4.40 3.55
N TYR A 60 -4.53 4.50 2.26
CA TYR A 60 -3.91 5.50 1.40
C TYR A 60 -4.96 6.51 0.98
N SER A 61 -4.64 7.80 1.06
CA SER A 61 -5.52 8.85 0.58
C SER A 61 -4.74 9.95 -0.12
N CYS A 62 -5.40 10.65 -1.04
CA CYS A 62 -4.89 11.87 -1.63
C CYS A 62 -5.93 12.98 -1.46
N THR A 63 -5.48 14.23 -1.46
CA THR A 63 -6.37 15.38 -1.27
C THR A 63 -7.02 15.75 -2.60
N ASN A 64 -8.36 15.75 -2.64
CA ASN A 64 -9.10 16.37 -3.72
C ASN A 64 -8.91 17.88 -3.65
N ARG A 65 -8.30 18.46 -4.68
CA ARG A 65 -7.91 19.88 -4.70
C ARG A 65 -9.10 20.84 -4.80
N THR A 66 -10.22 20.37 -5.35
CA THR A 66 -11.45 21.18 -5.49
C THR A 66 -12.23 21.22 -4.17
N GLU A 67 -12.40 20.06 -3.55
CA GLU A 67 -13.20 19.93 -2.32
C GLU A 67 -12.37 20.11 -1.05
N ASN A 68 -11.05 20.10 -1.17
CA ASN A 68 -10.10 20.12 -0.05
C ASN A 68 -10.37 19.01 0.98
N LYS A 69 -10.67 17.82 0.49
CA LYS A 69 -10.97 16.61 1.28
C LYS A 69 -10.08 15.44 0.87
N PRO A 70 -9.72 14.56 1.81
CA PRO A 70 -9.02 13.35 1.47
C PRO A 70 -9.95 12.32 0.82
N TYR A 71 -9.51 11.71 -0.28
CA TYR A 71 -10.15 10.57 -0.92
C TYR A 71 -9.30 9.33 -0.72
N ASN A 72 -9.92 8.24 -0.27
CA ASN A 72 -9.23 6.98 -0.09
C ASN A 72 -8.96 6.34 -1.45
N VAL A 73 -7.69 5.97 -1.68
CA VAL A 73 -7.24 5.37 -2.95
C VAL A 73 -6.73 3.94 -2.80
N GLY A 74 -6.56 3.46 -1.59
CA GLY A 74 -6.10 2.09 -1.34
C GLY A 74 -5.99 1.73 0.13
N PHE A 75 -5.66 0.47 0.36
CA PHE A 75 -5.45 -0.12 1.68
C PHE A 75 -4.30 -1.12 1.61
N SER A 76 -3.63 -1.33 2.74
CA SER A 76 -2.74 -2.46 2.95
C SER A 76 -3.07 -3.17 4.26
N PHE A 77 -2.90 -4.48 4.25
CA PHE A 77 -3.32 -5.41 5.27
C PHE A 77 -2.10 -6.13 5.89
N PRO A 78 -2.28 -6.91 6.98
CA PRO A 78 -1.18 -7.68 7.55
C PRO A 78 -0.48 -8.56 6.52
N ASN A 79 0.84 -8.66 6.65
CA ASN A 79 1.74 -9.36 5.72
C ASN A 79 1.85 -8.73 4.32
N GLU A 80 1.44 -7.47 4.18
CA GLU A 80 1.64 -6.68 2.98
C GLU A 80 2.62 -5.54 3.21
N PHE A 81 3.06 -4.91 2.11
CA PHE A 81 3.97 -3.78 2.14
C PHE A 81 3.24 -2.46 2.17
N ILE A 82 3.91 -1.43 2.68
CA ILE A 82 3.48 -0.04 2.58
C ILE A 82 4.59 0.80 1.95
N ALA A 83 4.22 1.63 1.02
CA ALA A 83 5.07 2.68 0.46
C ALA A 83 4.22 3.61 -0.41
N ASP A 84 4.71 4.83 -0.64
CA ASP A 84 4.36 5.58 -1.84
C ASP A 84 5.39 5.20 -2.92
N TYR A 85 5.06 4.20 -3.71
CA TYR A 85 5.97 3.62 -4.69
C TYR A 85 5.57 4.04 -6.12
N PRO A 86 6.46 4.47 -6.99
CA PRO A 86 7.92 4.50 -6.87
C PRO A 86 8.52 5.75 -6.21
N THR A 87 7.70 6.68 -5.72
CA THR A 87 8.11 7.98 -5.16
C THR A 87 9.22 7.83 -4.11
N CYS A 88 9.10 6.84 -3.23
CA CYS A 88 10.09 6.58 -2.19
C CYS A 88 11.48 6.20 -2.72
N LEU A 89 11.57 5.61 -3.90
CA LEU A 89 12.87 5.20 -4.48
C LEU A 89 13.72 6.39 -4.94
N TYR A 90 13.06 7.49 -5.28
CA TYR A 90 13.72 8.67 -5.84
C TYR A 90 13.78 9.86 -4.88
N GLY A 91 13.41 9.64 -3.61
CA GLY A 91 13.41 10.69 -2.59
C GLY A 91 12.48 11.86 -2.92
N MET A 92 11.43 11.61 -3.67
CA MET A 92 10.43 12.62 -4.05
C MET A 92 9.46 12.88 -2.89
N LYS A 93 8.75 13.99 -2.97
CA LYS A 93 7.65 14.26 -2.06
C LYS A 93 6.50 13.28 -2.31
N SER A 94 5.90 12.79 -1.24
CA SER A 94 4.76 11.88 -1.34
C SER A 94 3.55 12.55 -1.97
N GLU A 95 2.88 11.82 -2.84
CA GLU A 95 1.58 12.16 -3.42
C GLU A 95 0.41 11.62 -2.58
N LEU A 96 0.70 10.90 -1.50
CA LEU A 96 -0.26 10.19 -0.68
C LEU A 96 -0.08 10.47 0.80
N ASN A 97 -1.20 10.39 1.53
CA ASN A 97 -1.19 10.12 2.96
C ASN A 97 -1.23 8.61 3.19
N ILE A 98 -0.50 8.14 4.19
CA ILE A 98 -0.59 6.76 4.71
C ILE A 98 -0.98 6.88 6.19
N GLN A 99 -2.10 6.29 6.57
CA GLN A 99 -2.68 6.45 7.90
C GLN A 99 -3.14 5.10 8.46
N ALA A 100 -2.85 4.84 9.73
CA ALA A 100 -3.35 3.67 10.45
C ALA A 100 -4.86 3.79 10.69
N ILE A 101 -5.63 2.78 10.29
CA ILE A 101 -7.09 2.71 10.56
C ILE A 101 -7.35 2.15 11.96
N ILE A 102 -6.54 1.19 12.35
CA ILE A 102 -6.49 0.54 13.67
C ILE A 102 -5.05 0.57 14.16
N PRO A 103 -4.76 0.26 15.43
CA PRO A 103 -3.38 0.16 15.89
C PRO A 103 -2.56 -0.77 15.01
N CYS A 104 -1.37 -0.33 14.62
CA CYS A 104 -0.49 -1.05 13.70
C CYS A 104 0.90 -1.28 14.30
N GLU A 105 1.48 -2.43 13.95
CA GLU A 105 2.89 -2.74 14.12
C GLU A 105 3.51 -2.90 12.73
N ILE A 106 4.47 -2.04 12.40
CA ILE A 106 5.03 -1.94 11.05
C ILE A 106 6.55 -1.87 11.13
N TYR A 107 7.23 -2.73 10.38
CA TYR A 107 8.65 -2.58 10.13
C TYR A 107 8.86 -1.48 9.09
N ILE A 108 9.66 -0.48 9.43
CA ILE A 108 10.02 0.63 8.54
C ILE A 108 11.48 0.48 8.13
N CYS A 109 11.72 0.44 6.83
CA CYS A 109 13.05 0.28 6.25
C CYS A 109 13.36 1.45 5.31
N SER A 110 14.62 1.88 5.28
CA SER A 110 15.08 2.95 4.38
C SER A 110 14.90 2.55 2.92
N SER A 111 14.27 3.41 2.13
CA SER A 111 14.17 3.23 0.67
C SER A 111 15.50 3.41 -0.05
N THR A 112 16.43 4.17 0.52
CA THR A 112 17.81 4.28 0.02
C THR A 112 18.51 2.92 0.10
N PHE A 113 18.33 2.20 1.20
CA PHE A 113 18.85 0.86 1.36
C PHE A 113 18.23 -0.12 0.34
N LEU A 114 16.93 -0.05 0.10
CA LEU A 114 16.24 -0.84 -0.93
C LEU A 114 16.83 -0.56 -2.32
N GLN A 115 17.03 0.72 -2.67
CA GLN A 115 17.67 1.12 -3.92
C GLN A 115 19.07 0.54 -4.09
N GLN A 116 19.87 0.54 -3.03
CA GLN A 116 21.21 -0.06 -3.04
C GLN A 116 21.14 -1.56 -3.29
N LYS A 117 20.19 -2.26 -2.65
CA LYS A 117 19.97 -3.69 -2.85
C LYS A 117 19.59 -4.03 -4.29
N PHE A 118 18.75 -3.23 -4.92
CA PHE A 118 18.38 -3.40 -6.32
C PHE A 118 19.58 -3.28 -7.27
N LYS A 119 20.58 -2.50 -6.91
CA LYS A 119 21.80 -2.27 -7.73
C LYS A 119 22.90 -3.33 -7.53
N GLU A 120 22.79 -4.22 -6.54
CA GLU A 120 23.85 -5.15 -6.19
C GLU A 120 24.12 -6.20 -7.28
N ASN A 121 23.08 -6.68 -7.95
CA ASN A 121 23.21 -7.73 -8.98
C ASN A 121 21.99 -7.77 -9.89
N ASN A 122 22.09 -8.56 -10.96
CA ASN A 122 21.04 -8.69 -11.97
C ASN A 122 19.78 -9.35 -11.41
N GLU A 123 19.90 -10.27 -10.47
CA GLU A 123 18.73 -10.93 -9.87
C GLU A 123 17.89 -9.92 -9.04
N ASN A 124 18.55 -9.09 -8.24
CA ASN A 124 17.85 -8.04 -7.48
C ASN A 124 17.21 -7.00 -8.41
N GLN A 125 17.83 -6.68 -9.54
CA GLN A 125 17.21 -5.81 -10.56
C GLN A 125 15.98 -6.47 -11.20
N ARG A 126 16.03 -7.79 -11.44
CA ARG A 126 14.89 -8.55 -11.93
C ARG A 126 13.72 -8.52 -10.93
N ILE A 127 14.01 -8.73 -9.65
CA ILE A 127 13.01 -8.64 -8.56
C ILE A 127 12.37 -7.26 -8.53
N ALA A 128 13.16 -6.19 -8.60
CA ALA A 128 12.69 -4.81 -8.64
C ALA A 128 11.78 -4.54 -9.85
N ARG A 129 12.19 -4.99 -11.03
CA ARG A 129 11.42 -4.81 -12.27
C ARG A 129 10.07 -5.54 -12.18
N ILE A 130 10.06 -6.80 -11.75
CA ILE A 130 8.82 -7.57 -11.60
C ILE A 130 7.89 -6.90 -10.59
N ALA A 131 8.40 -6.44 -9.45
CA ALA A 131 7.59 -5.74 -8.47
C ALA A 131 6.94 -4.47 -9.06
N ALA A 132 7.71 -3.67 -9.79
CA ALA A 132 7.20 -2.48 -10.45
C ALA A 132 6.15 -2.81 -11.51
N GLU A 133 6.38 -3.84 -12.34
CA GLU A 133 5.42 -4.30 -13.34
C GLU A 133 4.10 -4.75 -12.70
N GLN A 134 4.16 -5.52 -11.61
CA GLN A 134 2.96 -6.01 -10.93
C GLN A 134 2.16 -4.88 -10.26
N MET A 135 2.83 -3.91 -9.65
CA MET A 135 2.18 -2.72 -9.12
C MET A 135 1.57 -1.86 -10.23
N PHE A 136 2.25 -1.76 -11.38
CA PHE A 136 1.70 -1.08 -12.56
C PHE A 136 0.45 -1.80 -13.07
N PHE A 137 0.45 -3.12 -13.20
CA PHE A 137 -0.73 -3.87 -13.63
C PHE A 137 -1.94 -3.63 -12.71
N GLN A 138 -1.74 -3.64 -11.40
CA GLN A 138 -2.82 -3.34 -10.47
C GLN A 138 -3.36 -1.92 -10.67
N SER A 139 -2.48 -0.94 -10.75
CA SER A 139 -2.87 0.47 -10.95
C SER A 139 -3.54 0.69 -12.29
N TYR A 140 -3.01 0.08 -13.34
CA TYR A 140 -3.57 0.14 -14.69
C TYR A 140 -4.97 -0.47 -14.76
N SER A 141 -5.16 -1.65 -14.14
CA SER A 141 -6.46 -2.30 -14.07
C SER A 141 -7.48 -1.42 -13.34
N ARG A 142 -7.11 -0.85 -12.20
CA ARG A 142 -7.97 0.06 -11.44
C ARG A 142 -8.29 1.36 -12.21
N TYR A 143 -7.32 1.88 -12.93
CA TYR A 143 -7.53 3.03 -13.82
C TYR A 143 -8.56 2.71 -14.93
N LEU A 144 -8.44 1.56 -15.59
CA LEU A 144 -9.40 1.14 -16.60
C LEU A 144 -10.81 0.92 -16.01
N ASP A 145 -10.89 0.45 -14.77
CA ASP A 145 -12.18 0.23 -14.09
C ASP A 145 -12.97 1.54 -13.84
N LEU A 146 -12.29 2.69 -13.83
CA LEU A 146 -12.95 3.99 -13.80
C LEU A 146 -13.85 4.21 -15.03
N PHE A 147 -13.50 3.59 -16.17
CA PHE A 147 -14.23 3.70 -17.43
C PHE A 147 -15.17 2.52 -17.66
N ARG A 148 -14.89 1.36 -17.07
CA ARG A 148 -15.65 0.11 -17.27
C ARG A 148 -16.88 0.01 -16.38
N PHE A 149 -16.80 0.59 -15.18
CA PHE A 149 -17.78 0.39 -14.14
C PHE A 149 -18.23 1.73 -13.54
N THR A 150 -19.49 1.76 -13.08
CA THR A 150 -20.00 2.89 -12.29
C THR A 150 -19.31 2.96 -10.92
N PRO A 151 -19.35 4.10 -10.22
CA PRO A 151 -18.84 4.21 -8.86
C PRO A 151 -19.42 3.15 -7.91
N GLU A 152 -20.72 2.88 -8.01
CA GLU A 152 -21.42 1.87 -7.20
C GLU A 152 -20.89 0.46 -7.49
N GLU A 153 -20.74 0.09 -8.76
CA GLU A 153 -20.18 -1.20 -9.16
C GLU A 153 -18.75 -1.37 -8.67
N ARG A 154 -17.89 -0.34 -8.77
CA ARG A 154 -16.52 -0.37 -8.23
C ARG A 154 -16.50 -0.57 -6.72
N TYR A 155 -17.40 0.11 -6.02
CA TYR A 155 -17.55 -0.04 -4.58
C TYR A 155 -17.94 -1.47 -4.18
N LEU A 156 -18.93 -2.05 -4.84
CA LEU A 156 -19.36 -3.43 -4.59
C LEU A 156 -18.24 -4.45 -4.88
N GLN A 157 -17.47 -4.24 -5.95
CA GLN A 157 -16.30 -5.07 -6.25
C GLN A 157 -15.22 -4.95 -5.18
N LEU A 158 -14.97 -3.74 -4.69
CA LEU A 158 -14.04 -3.49 -3.61
C LEU A 158 -14.42 -4.22 -2.33
N LEU A 159 -15.69 -4.13 -1.94
CA LEU A 159 -16.22 -4.82 -0.75
C LEU A 159 -16.04 -6.34 -0.83
N LYS A 160 -16.24 -6.93 -2.01
CA LYS A 160 -16.05 -8.37 -2.21
C LYS A 160 -14.59 -8.82 -2.02
N LYS A 161 -13.63 -7.94 -2.30
CA LYS A 161 -12.19 -8.21 -2.18
C LYS A 161 -11.64 -7.90 -0.80
N MET A 162 -12.40 -7.20 0.04
CA MET A 162 -11.97 -6.88 1.40
C MET A 162 -12.13 -8.08 2.35
N PRO A 163 -11.21 -8.23 3.32
CA PRO A 163 -11.38 -9.21 4.39
C PRO A 163 -12.70 -8.99 5.15
N CYS A 164 -13.45 -10.05 5.35
CA CYS A 164 -14.82 -9.99 5.90
C CYS A 164 -14.94 -9.31 7.29
N ASN A 165 -13.89 -9.35 8.10
CA ASN A 165 -13.85 -8.72 9.41
C ASN A 165 -13.63 -7.19 9.37
N LEU A 166 -13.23 -6.65 8.22
CA LEU A 166 -12.93 -5.23 8.03
C LEU A 166 -14.01 -4.49 7.24
N SER A 167 -14.78 -5.19 6.41
CA SER A 167 -15.84 -4.62 5.59
C SER A 167 -16.88 -3.85 6.43
N ASN A 168 -17.27 -4.38 7.58
CA ASN A 168 -18.27 -3.76 8.46
C ASN A 168 -17.77 -2.49 9.20
N GLY A 169 -16.46 -2.35 9.41
CA GLY A 169 -15.86 -1.19 10.09
C GLY A 169 -15.54 -0.04 9.15
N ILE A 170 -15.17 -0.34 7.93
CA ILE A 170 -14.73 0.62 6.90
C ILE A 170 -15.94 1.27 6.21
N THR A 171 -17.02 0.50 5.98
CA THR A 171 -18.24 0.97 5.30
C THR A 171 -19.04 1.99 6.08
N LYS A 172 -18.97 1.99 7.42
CA LYS A 172 -19.76 2.90 8.26
C LYS A 172 -19.13 4.29 8.45
N ARG A 173 -17.85 4.50 8.13
CA ARG A 173 -17.11 5.74 8.46
C ARG A 173 -16.34 6.41 7.34
N ASN A 174 -16.12 5.74 6.22
CA ASN A 174 -15.37 6.31 5.11
C ASN A 174 -16.12 6.02 3.82
N SER A 175 -16.65 7.05 3.17
CA SER A 175 -17.04 6.93 1.77
C SER A 175 -15.79 6.56 0.97
N ILE A 176 -15.73 5.33 0.48
CA ILE A 176 -14.63 4.81 -0.35
C ILE A 176 -14.87 5.22 -1.81
N LEU A 177 -15.76 6.13 -2.05
CA LEU A 177 -16.06 6.62 -3.39
C LEU A 177 -15.51 8.03 -3.57
N PRO A 178 -14.81 8.26 -4.69
CA PRO A 178 -14.72 9.61 -5.23
C PRO A 178 -16.09 10.07 -5.74
#